data_e15f83649e187c2b585e081dd2d99844
#
_entry.id   e15f83649e187c2b585e081dd2d99844
#
_cell.length_a   1.000
_cell.length_b   1.000
_cell.length_c   1.000
_cell.angle_alpha   90.00
_cell.angle_beta   90.00
_cell.angle_gamma   90.00
#
_symmetry.space_group_name_H-M   'P 1'
#
loop_
_entity.id
_entity.type
_entity.pdbx_description
1 polymer ?
#
loop_
_entity_poly.entity_id
_entity_poly.type
_entity_poly.pdbx_seq_one_letter_code
_entity_poly.pdbx_strand_id
1 'polypeptide(L)'
;MKLLNFIELGDDIMNLLITDVDLDINFIESENSRYIDISKLKIANCLGCFNCWTRTPGKCIIRDDAVRVYPLIAKSKNLIYVTKIKFGTYDTPLKTLLERSLPIQQAFIRLYHGEAHHVQRDVELKNATI
;
A
#
# COMPACT_ATOMS: atom_id res chain seq x y z
N MET A 1 -11.45 18.99 0.66
CA MET A 1 -10.90 17.66 0.40
C MET A 1 -12.01 16.80 -0.18
N LYS A 2 -11.99 16.54 -1.49
CA LYS A 2 -12.98 15.66 -2.11
C LYS A 2 -12.68 14.23 -1.67
N LEU A 3 -13.63 13.59 -0.99
CA LEU A 3 -13.67 12.13 -0.90
C LEU A 3 -13.75 11.60 -2.34
N LEU A 4 -12.67 11.04 -2.82
CA LEU A 4 -12.63 10.37 -4.12
C LEU A 4 -13.63 9.21 -4.08
N ASN A 5 -14.66 9.31 -4.91
CA ASN A 5 -15.55 8.20 -5.18
C ASN A 5 -14.74 7.06 -5.81
N PHE A 6 -14.60 5.97 -5.06
CA PHE A 6 -13.77 4.81 -5.37
C PHE A 6 -14.30 3.91 -6.51
N ILE A 7 -15.24 4.39 -7.33
CA ILE A 7 -15.97 3.52 -8.27
C ILE A 7 -15.40 3.55 -9.70
N GLU A 8 -14.48 4.49 -10.01
CA GLU A 8 -13.84 4.55 -11.34
C GLU A 8 -12.32 4.75 -11.21
N LEU A 9 -11.64 3.75 -10.68
CA LEU A 9 -10.21 3.65 -10.86
C LEU A 9 -9.97 3.01 -12.23
N GLY A 10 -9.70 3.84 -13.23
CA GLY A 10 -9.10 3.37 -14.48
C GLY A 10 -7.86 2.51 -14.18
N ASP A 11 -7.66 1.45 -14.95
CA ASP A 11 -6.74 0.36 -14.67
C ASP A 11 -5.24 0.72 -14.65
N ASP A 12 -4.83 1.98 -14.83
CA ASP A 12 -3.44 2.39 -14.97
C ASP A 12 -3.01 3.46 -13.96
N ILE A 13 -2.79 3.07 -12.71
CA ILE A 13 -2.07 3.95 -11.78
C ILE A 13 -0.57 3.82 -12.05
N MET A 14 0.00 4.83 -12.70
CA MET A 14 1.44 4.85 -13.00
C MET A 14 2.26 5.18 -11.76
N ASN A 15 1.89 6.23 -11.04
CA ASN A 15 2.65 6.75 -9.92
C ASN A 15 1.80 6.81 -8.65
N LEU A 16 2.29 6.25 -7.57
CA LEU A 16 1.69 6.35 -6.25
C LEU A 16 2.72 6.90 -5.27
N LEU A 17 2.42 8.04 -4.67
CA LEU A 17 3.19 8.63 -3.60
C LEU A 17 2.42 8.49 -2.29
N ILE A 18 3.03 7.85 -1.31
CA ILE A 18 2.49 7.66 0.04
C ILE A 18 3.43 8.35 1.03
N THR A 19 2.88 9.18 1.89
CA THR A 19 3.65 9.92 2.88
C THR A 19 3.00 9.93 4.25
N ASP A 20 3.80 10.00 5.31
CA ASP A 20 3.39 10.26 6.67
C ASP A 20 3.86 11.65 7.18
N VAL A 21 4.41 12.45 6.28
CA VAL A 21 4.83 13.82 6.56
C VAL A 21 4.01 14.80 5.75
N ASP A 22 3.83 15.99 6.29
CA ASP A 22 3.23 17.09 5.53
C ASP A 22 4.26 17.60 4.52
N LEU A 23 3.98 17.34 3.24
CA LEU A 23 4.84 17.77 2.15
C LEU A 23 4.26 19.04 1.53
N ASP A 24 5.01 20.12 1.60
CA ASP A 24 4.71 21.37 0.89
C ASP A 24 5.14 21.23 -0.60
N ILE A 25 4.56 20.26 -1.28
CA ILE A 25 4.77 20.06 -2.71
C ILE A 25 3.43 20.22 -3.44
N ASN A 26 3.49 21.01 -4.51
CA ASN A 26 2.43 21.06 -5.50
C ASN A 26 2.41 19.76 -6.31
N PHE A 27 2.00 18.69 -5.67
CA PHE A 27 1.78 17.43 -6.37
C PHE A 27 0.52 17.57 -7.22
N ILE A 28 0.72 17.60 -8.53
CA ILE A 28 -0.40 17.63 -9.46
C ILE A 28 -0.92 16.20 -9.58
N GLU A 29 -2.07 15.94 -8.96
CA GLU A 29 -2.80 14.71 -9.22
C GLU A 29 -3.23 14.71 -10.69
N SER A 30 -2.76 13.73 -11.43
CA SER A 30 -3.20 13.44 -12.79
C SER A 30 -4.02 12.15 -12.79
N GLU A 31 -4.65 11.83 -13.91
CA GLU A 31 -5.41 10.58 -14.04
C GLU A 31 -4.57 9.35 -13.68
N ASN A 32 -3.25 9.40 -13.94
CA ASN A 32 -2.33 8.29 -13.72
C ASN A 32 -1.45 8.44 -12.47
N SER A 33 -1.68 9.44 -11.64
CA SER A 33 -0.90 9.68 -10.41
C SER A 33 -1.81 9.87 -9.22
N ARG A 34 -1.40 9.30 -8.07
CA ARG A 34 -2.13 9.41 -6.80
C ARG A 34 -1.19 9.82 -5.68
N TYR A 35 -1.69 10.66 -4.81
CA TYR A 35 -1.04 11.10 -3.59
C TYR A 35 -1.87 10.69 -2.37
N ILE A 36 -1.23 10.06 -1.39
CA ILE A 36 -1.88 9.62 -0.15
C ILE A 36 -1.06 10.07 1.05
N ASP A 37 -1.67 10.90 1.87
CA ASP A 37 -1.15 11.28 3.18
C ASP A 37 -1.74 10.35 4.24
N ILE A 38 -0.96 9.35 4.65
CA ILE A 38 -1.40 8.34 5.62
C ILE A 38 -1.48 8.88 7.05
N SER A 39 -0.89 10.03 7.34
CA SER A 39 -1.01 10.66 8.66
C SER A 39 -2.46 11.09 8.97
N LYS A 40 -3.26 11.29 7.93
CA LYS A 40 -4.68 11.67 8.01
C LYS A 40 -5.64 10.48 7.96
N LEU A 41 -5.12 9.28 7.82
CA LEU A 41 -5.91 8.06 7.71
C LEU A 41 -5.98 7.32 9.06
N LYS A 42 -7.07 6.59 9.26
CA LYS A 42 -7.24 5.69 10.41
C LYS A 42 -6.88 4.28 9.98
N ILE A 43 -5.69 3.85 10.35
CA ILE A 43 -5.16 2.53 10.03
C ILE A 43 -4.79 1.82 11.33
N ALA A 44 -5.52 0.76 11.66
CA ALA A 44 -5.24 -0.08 12.81
C ALA A 44 -4.07 -1.03 12.53
N ASN A 45 -3.40 -1.49 13.56
CA ASN A 45 -2.34 -2.48 13.44
C ASN A 45 -2.89 -3.81 12.91
N CYS A 46 -2.04 -4.56 12.20
CA CYS A 46 -2.36 -5.92 11.80
C CYS A 46 -2.53 -6.81 13.05
N LEU A 47 -3.59 -7.62 13.08
CA LEU A 47 -3.86 -8.56 14.16
C LEU A 47 -3.09 -9.88 14.02
N GLY A 48 -2.43 -10.11 12.90
CA GLY A 48 -1.76 -11.38 12.62
C GLY A 48 -2.71 -12.57 12.51
N CYS A 49 -3.98 -12.35 12.18
CA CYS A 49 -4.99 -13.40 12.14
C CYS A 49 -4.96 -14.25 10.86
N PHE A 50 -4.22 -13.83 9.84
CA PHE A 50 -4.09 -14.47 8.52
C PHE A 50 -5.41 -14.73 7.77
N ASN A 51 -6.51 -14.10 8.15
CA ASN A 51 -7.77 -14.25 7.42
C ASN A 51 -7.67 -13.79 5.96
N CYS A 52 -6.83 -12.80 5.67
CA CYS A 52 -6.54 -12.33 4.32
C CYS A 52 -5.86 -13.38 3.41
N TRP A 53 -5.38 -14.47 3.98
CA TRP A 53 -4.82 -15.61 3.26
C TRP A 53 -5.72 -16.84 3.27
N THR A 54 -6.60 -16.97 4.25
CA THR A 54 -7.40 -18.18 4.48
C THR A 54 -8.89 -17.99 4.25
N ARG A 55 -9.56 -17.16 5.05
CA ARG A 55 -11.02 -16.99 5.01
C ARG A 55 -11.50 -15.97 4.00
N THR A 56 -10.75 -14.88 3.86
CA THR A 56 -11.07 -13.77 2.95
C THR A 56 -9.88 -13.45 2.04
N PRO A 57 -9.45 -14.37 1.15
CA PRO A 57 -8.25 -14.19 0.35
C PRO A 57 -8.23 -12.86 -0.38
N GLY A 58 -7.14 -12.11 -0.19
CA GLY A 58 -6.97 -10.80 -0.81
C GLY A 58 -7.68 -9.64 -0.09
N LYS A 59 -8.36 -9.89 1.05
CA LYS A 59 -9.07 -8.85 1.80
C LYS A 59 -8.80 -8.93 3.29
N CYS A 60 -8.47 -7.78 3.91
CA CYS A 60 -8.39 -7.69 5.36
C CYS A 60 -9.79 -7.68 5.98
N ILE A 61 -9.93 -8.33 7.14
CA ILE A 61 -11.19 -8.31 7.91
C ILE A 61 -11.44 -6.97 8.61
N ILE A 62 -10.37 -6.22 8.90
CA ILE A 62 -10.46 -4.88 9.51
C ILE A 62 -10.90 -3.90 8.43
N ARG A 63 -12.03 -3.23 8.65
CA ARG A 63 -12.66 -2.30 7.72
C ARG A 63 -12.31 -0.85 8.06
N ASP A 64 -11.06 -0.49 7.88
CA ASP A 64 -10.55 0.88 8.06
C ASP A 64 -9.96 1.41 6.73
N ASP A 65 -9.25 2.55 6.80
CA ASP A 65 -8.72 3.19 5.59
C ASP A 65 -7.66 2.36 4.86
N ALA A 66 -7.00 1.40 5.52
CA ALA A 66 -6.00 0.55 4.86
C ALA A 66 -6.59 -0.23 3.68
N VAL A 67 -7.87 -0.63 3.74
CA VAL A 67 -8.52 -1.40 2.66
C VAL A 67 -8.63 -0.62 1.35
N ARG A 68 -8.47 0.70 1.41
CA ARG A 68 -8.46 1.58 0.24
C ARG A 68 -7.05 1.79 -0.31
N VAL A 69 -6.03 1.60 0.51
CA VAL A 69 -4.64 1.93 0.15
C VAL A 69 -3.90 0.74 -0.45
N TYR A 70 -3.94 -0.44 0.16
CA TYR A 70 -3.16 -1.57 -0.33
C TYR A 70 -3.53 -2.02 -1.76
N PRO A 71 -4.78 -1.91 -2.25
CA PRO A 71 -5.06 -2.20 -3.66
C PRO A 71 -4.36 -1.24 -4.62
N LEU A 72 -4.19 0.03 -4.23
CA LEU A 72 -3.44 1.02 -5.02
C LEU A 72 -1.95 0.67 -5.05
N ILE A 73 -1.40 0.20 -3.93
CA ILE A 73 -0.03 -0.31 -3.88
C ILE A 73 0.14 -1.46 -4.87
N ALA A 74 -0.80 -2.40 -4.91
CA ALA A 74 -0.73 -3.54 -5.82
C ALA A 74 -0.70 -3.11 -7.30
N LYS A 75 -1.52 -2.13 -7.66
CA LYS A 75 -1.70 -1.70 -9.06
C LYS A 75 -0.70 -0.65 -9.56
N SER A 76 0.00 0.04 -8.68
CA SER A 76 0.96 1.08 -9.08
C SER A 76 2.18 0.48 -9.78
N LYS A 77 2.71 1.19 -10.77
CA LYS A 77 3.97 0.85 -11.46
C LYS A 77 5.18 1.53 -10.81
N ASN A 78 5.02 2.76 -10.36
CA ASN A 78 6.03 3.47 -9.57
C ASN A 78 5.45 3.79 -8.20
N LEU A 79 6.14 3.36 -7.16
CA LEU A 79 5.72 3.53 -5.78
C LEU A 79 6.79 4.32 -5.03
N ILE A 80 6.40 5.45 -4.46
CA ILE A 80 7.29 6.33 -3.72
C ILE A 80 6.75 6.47 -2.31
N TYR A 81 7.57 6.14 -1.32
CA TYR A 81 7.29 6.39 0.07
C TYR A 81 8.15 7.56 0.57
N VAL A 82 7.51 8.53 1.21
CA VAL A 82 8.18 9.63 1.90
C VAL A 82 7.79 9.58 3.36
N THR A 83 8.75 9.31 4.22
CA THR A 83 8.49 9.03 5.64
C THR A 83 9.56 9.65 6.53
N LYS A 84 9.21 9.89 7.79
CA LYS A 84 10.18 10.22 8.82
C LYS A 84 11.04 9.02 9.14
N ILE A 85 12.31 9.28 9.41
CA ILE A 85 13.21 8.26 9.98
C ILE A 85 13.05 8.26 11.50
N LYS A 86 12.76 7.08 12.05
CA LYS A 86 12.65 6.86 13.48
C LYS A 86 13.29 5.54 13.87
N PHE A 87 14.21 5.58 14.82
CA PHE A 87 14.97 4.41 15.24
C PHE A 87 15.72 3.70 14.10
N GLY A 88 16.23 4.47 13.13
CA GLY A 88 16.99 3.94 11.99
C GLY A 88 16.17 3.30 10.87
N THR A 89 14.85 3.46 10.89
CA THR A 89 13.94 2.96 9.85
C THR A 89 12.80 3.96 9.62
N TYR A 90 11.89 3.63 8.69
CA TYR A 90 10.68 4.43 8.47
C TYR A 90 9.75 4.42 9.70
N ASP A 91 8.99 5.49 9.87
CA ASP A 91 8.15 5.71 11.06
C ASP A 91 6.93 4.77 11.10
N THR A 92 6.32 4.70 12.26
CA THR A 92 5.21 3.80 12.61
C THR A 92 4.02 3.87 11.63
N PRO A 93 3.55 5.03 11.15
CA PRO A 93 2.42 5.05 10.21
C PRO A 93 2.68 4.25 8.93
N LEU A 94 3.85 4.41 8.34
CA LEU A 94 4.21 3.64 7.14
C LEU A 94 4.40 2.16 7.46
N LYS A 95 5.05 1.83 8.59
CA LYS A 95 5.22 0.45 9.02
C LYS A 95 3.86 -0.24 9.21
N THR A 96 2.91 0.41 9.87
CA THR A 96 1.56 -0.11 10.07
C THR A 96 0.84 -0.36 8.73
N LEU A 97 0.94 0.57 7.78
CA LEU A 97 0.36 0.39 6.45
C LEU A 97 0.98 -0.81 5.72
N LEU A 98 2.32 -0.97 5.77
CA LEU A 98 2.99 -2.08 5.09
C LEU A 98 2.59 -3.42 5.69
N GLU A 99 2.47 -3.52 7.02
CA GLU A 99 1.95 -4.73 7.68
C GLU A 99 0.49 -5.02 7.29
N ARG A 100 -0.33 -4.00 7.09
CA ARG A 100 -1.71 -4.13 6.63
C ARG A 100 -1.85 -4.39 5.13
N SER A 101 -0.74 -4.42 4.41
CA SER A 101 -0.70 -4.73 2.97
C SER A 101 -0.52 -6.23 2.67
N LEU A 102 -0.50 -7.10 3.67
CA LEU A 102 -0.46 -8.56 3.51
C LEU A 102 -1.51 -9.13 2.54
N PRO A 103 -2.72 -8.57 2.39
CA PRO A 103 -3.70 -9.08 1.43
C PRO A 103 -3.24 -9.11 -0.02
N ILE A 104 -2.24 -8.30 -0.40
CA ILE A 104 -1.69 -8.31 -1.77
C ILE A 104 -0.73 -9.47 -2.03
N GLN A 105 -0.38 -10.22 -1.00
CA GLN A 105 0.45 -11.42 -1.09
C GLN A 105 -0.38 -12.68 -0.82
N GLN A 106 0.12 -13.81 -1.29
CA GLN A 106 -0.42 -15.13 -0.96
C GLN A 106 0.43 -15.80 0.12
N ALA A 107 -0.14 -16.78 0.80
CA ALA A 107 0.58 -17.58 1.80
C ALA A 107 1.70 -18.45 1.20
N PHE A 108 1.62 -18.73 -0.11
CA PHE A 108 2.58 -19.58 -0.81
C PHE A 108 3.90 -18.88 -1.05
N ILE A 109 4.99 -19.63 -0.92
CA ILE A 109 6.36 -19.16 -1.11
C ILE A 109 6.92 -19.80 -2.37
N ARG A 110 7.67 -19.03 -3.16
CA ARG A 110 8.41 -19.49 -4.32
C ARG A 110 9.86 -19.01 -4.27
N LEU A 111 10.72 -19.68 -4.99
CA LEU A 111 12.06 -19.17 -5.30
C LEU A 111 11.96 -18.22 -6.50
N TYR A 112 12.54 -17.05 -6.36
CA TYR A 112 12.62 -16.04 -7.41
C TYR A 112 14.01 -15.40 -7.36
N HIS A 113 14.79 -15.54 -8.44
CA HIS A 113 16.18 -15.08 -8.49
C HIS A 113 17.06 -15.56 -7.32
N GLY A 114 16.84 -16.78 -6.84
CA GLY A 114 17.59 -17.36 -5.72
C GLY A 114 17.13 -16.95 -4.33
N GLU A 115 16.10 -16.15 -4.23
CA GLU A 115 15.51 -15.69 -2.98
C GLU A 115 14.12 -16.28 -2.74
N ALA A 116 13.76 -16.48 -1.47
CA ALA A 116 12.42 -16.92 -1.08
C ALA A 116 11.47 -15.72 -1.01
N HIS A 117 10.42 -15.75 -1.81
CA HIS A 117 9.41 -14.70 -1.87
C HIS A 117 8.01 -15.28 -1.77
N HIS A 118 7.09 -14.53 -1.16
CA HIS A 118 5.67 -14.82 -1.27
C HIS A 118 5.19 -14.64 -2.71
N VAL A 119 4.31 -15.52 -3.14
CA VAL A 119 3.59 -15.35 -4.41
C VAL A 119 2.72 -14.10 -4.29
N GLN A 120 2.81 -13.22 -5.27
CA GLN A 120 2.02 -11.99 -5.30
C GLN A 120 0.61 -12.27 -5.86
N ARG A 121 -0.37 -11.47 -5.41
CA ARG A 121 -1.76 -11.53 -5.88
C ARG A 121 -2.03 -10.32 -6.77
N ASP A 122 -2.07 -10.51 -8.07
CA ASP A 122 -2.36 -9.44 -9.05
C ASP A 122 -1.61 -8.14 -8.76
N VAL A 123 -0.31 -8.27 -8.50
CA VAL A 123 0.57 -7.14 -8.20
C VAL A 123 1.38 -6.80 -9.42
N GLU A 124 1.27 -5.55 -9.86
CA GLU A 124 2.08 -5.02 -10.95
C GLU A 124 3.57 -5.02 -10.61
N LEU A 125 4.38 -5.36 -11.59
CA LEU A 125 5.83 -5.18 -11.48
C LEU A 125 6.13 -3.69 -11.34
N LYS A 126 6.91 -3.32 -10.34
CA LYS A 126 7.07 -1.91 -10.00
C LYS A 126 8.46 -1.51 -9.58
N ASN A 127 8.74 -0.23 -9.75
CA ASN A 127 9.84 0.46 -9.09
C ASN A 127 9.34 1.00 -7.75
N ALA A 128 10.04 0.71 -6.67
CA ALA A 128 9.71 1.22 -5.34
C ALA A 128 10.92 1.97 -4.76
N THR A 129 10.65 3.12 -4.16
CA THR A 129 11.65 3.98 -3.51
C THR A 129 11.12 4.44 -2.16
N ILE A 130 11.97 4.44 -1.15
CA ILE A 130 11.71 5.00 0.18
C ILE A 130 12.75 6.09 0.45
#